data_862878eee9d821f5a39f04ed2b6f2da8
#
_entry.id   862878eee9d821f5a39f04ed2b6f2da8
#
_cell.length_a   1.000
_cell.length_b   1.000
_cell.length_c   1.000
_cell.angle_alpha   90.00
_cell.angle_beta   90.00
_cell.angle_gamma   90.00
#
_symmetry.space_group_name_H-M   'P 1'
#
loop_
_entity.id
_entity.type
_entity.pdbx_description
1 polymer ?
#
loop_
_entity_poly.entity_id
_entity_poly.type
_entity_poly.pdbx_seq_one_letter_code
_entity_poly.pdbx_strand_id
1 'polypeptide(L)'
;MRRLSLLILPVVASVAALSACYDRGVSNPNVATVSAPAFLTSTSLNRAVYLSWDDTPYANAPDDFSHYQVYSTSYDLDGNLCGSSWVMEGTTVSPEFLVGSLTNGLPRCFAVSALSVDDHESDRSPLRNDTPRPDARNVVIFSTDTLAGQQSGFRFWLDANGNGQVDVGELGLVGSSATGANDFILTRNGSGLWLTPQRTGVTMQVYGSTPIADLTSIDLAPDSGYSAGATTAVPLWGYVFRMTGMTFYQYGALRVTAVGPNYVILDWSYQTDAGNPELVPGKR
;
A
#
# COMPACT_ATOMS: atom_id res chain seq x y z
N MET A 1 39.06 -0.44 -102.46
CA MET A 1 37.72 0.11 -102.27
C MET A 1 37.14 -0.41 -100.97
N ARG A 2 37.14 0.39 -99.94
CA ARG A 2 36.24 0.31 -98.78
C ARG A 2 36.55 1.47 -97.84
N ARG A 3 35.62 2.37 -97.71
CA ARG A 3 35.68 3.57 -96.95
C ARG A 3 35.52 3.23 -95.47
N LEU A 4 36.44 3.67 -94.58
CA LEU A 4 36.35 3.56 -93.15
C LEU A 4 35.68 4.83 -92.67
N SER A 5 34.47 4.75 -92.22
CA SER A 5 33.74 5.86 -91.59
C SER A 5 34.14 5.92 -90.05
N LEU A 6 34.74 7.00 -89.67
CA LEU A 6 35.08 7.28 -88.29
C LEU A 6 33.86 7.85 -87.55
N LEU A 7 33.27 7.10 -86.66
CA LEU A 7 32.22 7.57 -85.74
C LEU A 7 32.81 8.23 -84.53
N ILE A 8 32.62 9.54 -84.44
CA ILE A 8 32.98 10.34 -83.28
C ILE A 8 31.79 10.24 -82.32
N LEU A 9 32.01 9.60 -81.10
CA LEU A 9 31.04 9.61 -80.01
C LEU A 9 31.31 10.87 -79.15
N PRO A 10 30.28 11.63 -78.80
CA PRO A 10 30.44 12.69 -77.83
C PRO A 10 30.43 12.10 -76.39
N VAL A 11 31.46 12.34 -75.62
CA VAL A 11 31.51 12.06 -74.19
C VAL A 11 30.63 13.09 -73.51
N VAL A 12 29.48 12.66 -73.02
CA VAL A 12 28.64 13.45 -72.13
C VAL A 12 29.21 13.28 -70.71
N ALA A 13 29.87 14.31 -70.23
CA ALA A 13 30.30 14.39 -68.83
C ALA A 13 29.11 14.70 -67.94
N SER A 14 28.57 13.66 -67.30
CA SER A 14 27.54 13.80 -66.27
C SER A 14 28.18 14.29 -64.98
N VAL A 15 28.01 15.58 -64.70
CA VAL A 15 28.31 16.16 -63.39
C VAL A 15 27.25 15.67 -62.39
N ALA A 16 27.55 14.63 -61.60
CA ALA A 16 26.76 14.24 -60.48
C ALA A 16 26.94 15.31 -59.39
N ALA A 17 25.97 16.19 -59.25
CA ALA A 17 25.85 17.05 -58.08
C ALA A 17 25.52 16.15 -56.88
N LEU A 18 26.51 15.84 -56.09
CA LEU A 18 26.36 15.31 -54.74
C LEU A 18 25.72 16.43 -53.88
N SER A 19 24.37 16.47 -53.86
CA SER A 19 23.66 17.15 -52.81
C SER A 19 23.92 16.34 -51.51
N ALA A 20 24.99 16.70 -50.79
CA ALA A 20 25.16 16.34 -49.39
C ALA A 20 24.00 16.98 -48.67
N CYS A 21 22.93 16.19 -48.37
CA CYS A 21 22.04 16.51 -47.29
C CYS A 21 22.91 16.60 -46.03
N TYR A 22 23.30 17.82 -45.70
CA TYR A 22 23.80 18.13 -44.38
C TYR A 22 22.59 17.99 -43.48
N ASP A 23 22.42 16.77 -42.95
CA ASP A 23 21.54 16.52 -41.83
C ASP A 23 22.18 17.33 -40.67
N ARG A 24 21.81 18.61 -40.62
CA ARG A 24 21.91 19.32 -39.37
C ARG A 24 20.96 18.59 -38.45
N GLY A 25 21.49 17.61 -37.72
CA GLY A 25 20.88 17.13 -36.49
C GLY A 25 20.61 18.40 -35.69
N VAL A 26 19.40 18.91 -35.82
CA VAL A 26 18.85 19.85 -34.87
C VAL A 26 18.71 18.98 -33.60
N SER A 27 19.82 18.88 -32.85
CA SER A 27 19.72 18.61 -31.43
C SER A 27 18.84 19.76 -30.94
N ASN A 28 17.55 19.48 -30.71
CA ASN A 28 16.67 20.44 -30.06
C ASN A 28 17.24 20.54 -28.63
N PRO A 29 18.04 21.56 -28.29
CA PRO A 29 18.77 21.59 -27.03
C PRO A 29 17.89 21.90 -25.81
N ASN A 30 16.56 21.97 -26.00
CA ASN A 30 15.61 22.42 -25.00
C ASN A 30 14.40 21.50 -24.88
N VAL A 31 14.58 20.19 -25.01
CA VAL A 31 13.52 19.27 -24.59
C VAL A 31 13.49 19.25 -23.07
N ALA A 32 12.43 19.73 -22.47
CA ALA A 32 12.23 19.68 -21.04
C ALA A 32 12.27 18.23 -20.56
N THR A 33 13.15 17.94 -19.62
CA THR A 33 13.27 16.63 -19.00
C THR A 33 13.22 16.74 -17.48
N VAL A 34 12.56 15.82 -16.83
CA VAL A 34 12.46 15.77 -15.36
C VAL A 34 13.03 14.46 -14.85
N SER A 35 13.57 14.47 -13.62
CA SER A 35 14.09 13.27 -12.98
C SER A 35 12.96 12.33 -12.55
N ALA A 36 13.29 11.04 -12.33
CA ALA A 36 12.35 10.12 -11.71
C ALA A 36 12.12 10.49 -10.23
N PRO A 37 10.88 10.30 -9.70
CA PRO A 37 10.63 10.41 -8.26
C PRO A 37 11.41 9.35 -7.49
N ALA A 38 11.83 9.68 -6.27
CA ALA A 38 12.50 8.75 -5.35
C ALA A 38 11.68 8.55 -4.07
N PHE A 39 12.15 7.66 -3.19
CA PHE A 39 11.58 7.42 -1.85
C PHE A 39 10.08 7.12 -1.83
N LEU A 40 9.57 6.39 -2.86
CA LEU A 40 8.16 5.98 -2.88
C LEU A 40 7.84 5.13 -1.64
N THR A 41 6.88 5.61 -0.86
CA THR A 41 6.32 4.95 0.33
C THR A 41 4.84 4.68 0.14
N SER A 42 4.30 3.76 0.92
CA SER A 42 2.89 3.41 0.88
C SER A 42 2.30 3.24 2.28
N THR A 43 0.99 3.45 2.40
CA THR A 43 0.20 3.17 3.59
C THR A 43 -1.05 2.43 3.17
N SER A 44 -1.24 1.22 3.70
CA SER A 44 -2.44 0.42 3.45
C SER A 44 -3.67 1.05 4.10
N LEU A 45 -4.77 1.10 3.37
CA LEU A 45 -6.06 1.57 3.82
C LEU A 45 -7.17 0.62 3.34
N ASN A 46 -8.38 0.81 3.83
CA ASN A 46 -9.53 0.03 3.40
C ASN A 46 -9.85 0.28 1.92
N ARG A 47 -9.59 -0.74 1.07
CA ARG A 47 -9.76 -0.71 -0.39
C ARG A 47 -8.97 0.39 -1.08
N ALA A 48 -7.87 0.82 -0.47
CA ALA A 48 -7.01 1.87 -1.00
C ALA A 48 -5.57 1.73 -0.52
N VAL A 49 -4.66 2.35 -1.23
CA VAL A 49 -3.28 2.56 -0.81
C VAL A 49 -2.94 4.03 -1.01
N TYR A 50 -2.49 4.68 0.04
CA TYR A 50 -1.94 6.03 -0.01
C TYR A 50 -0.45 5.94 -0.34
N LEU A 51 -0.04 6.66 -1.37
CA LEU A 51 1.34 6.74 -1.85
C LEU A 51 1.90 8.13 -1.55
N SER A 52 3.18 8.19 -1.21
CA SER A 52 3.93 9.45 -1.03
C SER A 52 5.37 9.24 -1.51
N TRP A 53 5.94 10.27 -2.14
CA TRP A 53 7.30 10.26 -2.68
C TRP A 53 7.97 11.62 -2.48
N ASP A 54 9.23 11.76 -2.89
CA ASP A 54 9.90 13.04 -2.84
C ASP A 54 9.47 13.96 -4.01
N ASP A 55 9.51 15.25 -3.78
CA ASP A 55 9.14 16.26 -4.77
C ASP A 55 10.35 16.76 -5.60
N THR A 56 11.40 15.98 -5.66
CA THR A 56 12.65 16.31 -6.36
C THR A 56 12.45 16.65 -7.84
N PRO A 57 11.60 15.95 -8.63
CA PRO A 57 11.31 16.33 -10.01
C PRO A 57 10.83 17.75 -10.17
N TYR A 58 9.88 18.18 -9.37
CA TYR A 58 9.38 19.55 -9.37
C TYR A 58 10.40 20.53 -8.78
N ALA A 59 11.01 20.21 -7.65
CA ALA A 59 11.94 21.11 -6.95
C ALA A 59 13.19 21.47 -7.79
N ASN A 60 13.66 20.52 -8.61
CA ASN A 60 14.85 20.74 -9.45
C ASN A 60 14.54 21.40 -10.80
N ALA A 61 13.33 21.24 -11.34
CA ALA A 61 12.96 21.73 -12.66
C ALA A 61 11.49 22.19 -12.68
N PRO A 62 11.11 23.22 -11.91
CA PRO A 62 9.71 23.60 -11.77
C PRO A 62 9.09 24.12 -13.09
N ASP A 63 9.87 24.75 -13.95
CA ASP A 63 9.41 25.25 -15.25
C ASP A 63 9.25 24.14 -16.30
N ASP A 64 9.95 23.02 -16.11
CA ASP A 64 9.91 21.86 -17.00
C ASP A 64 8.93 20.77 -16.51
N PHE A 65 8.52 20.80 -15.25
CA PHE A 65 7.63 19.82 -14.65
C PHE A 65 6.16 20.06 -15.02
N SER A 66 5.44 19.00 -15.43
CA SER A 66 4.02 19.03 -15.70
C SER A 66 3.22 18.36 -14.56
N HIS A 67 3.41 17.07 -14.37
CA HIS A 67 2.71 16.29 -13.34
C HIS A 67 3.38 14.92 -13.10
N TYR A 68 2.93 14.22 -12.06
CA TYR A 68 3.25 12.83 -11.79
C TYR A 68 2.21 11.89 -12.41
N GLN A 69 2.66 10.73 -12.86
CA GLN A 69 1.82 9.63 -13.30
C GLN A 69 2.00 8.45 -12.34
N VAL A 70 0.89 7.92 -11.84
CA VAL A 70 0.87 6.83 -10.84
C VAL A 70 0.43 5.55 -11.52
N TYR A 71 1.17 4.47 -11.29
CA TYR A 71 0.93 3.17 -11.88
C TYR A 71 0.81 2.07 -10.84
N SER A 72 0.04 1.04 -11.17
CA SER A 72 0.01 -0.19 -10.40
C SER A 72 0.01 -1.44 -11.29
N THR A 73 0.41 -2.55 -10.70
CA THR A 73 0.31 -3.89 -11.29
C THR A 73 0.06 -4.92 -10.17
N SER A 74 -0.16 -6.18 -10.51
CA SER A 74 -0.20 -7.27 -9.55
C SER A 74 1.15 -7.47 -8.86
N TYR A 75 1.13 -8.02 -7.65
CA TYR A 75 2.32 -8.44 -6.94
C TYR A 75 2.18 -9.90 -6.50
N ASP A 76 3.21 -10.70 -6.78
CA ASP A 76 3.33 -12.07 -6.31
C ASP A 76 4.16 -12.07 -5.02
N LEU A 77 3.49 -12.33 -3.89
CA LEU A 77 4.13 -12.38 -2.56
C LEU A 77 5.15 -13.52 -2.46
N ASP A 78 4.84 -14.71 -3.02
CA ASP A 78 5.70 -15.88 -2.93
C ASP A 78 6.97 -15.72 -3.77
N GLY A 79 6.79 -15.15 -4.97
CA GLY A 79 7.89 -14.86 -5.90
C GLY A 79 8.62 -13.55 -5.62
N ASN A 80 8.07 -12.68 -4.77
CA ASN A 80 8.56 -11.30 -4.54
C ASN A 80 8.73 -10.53 -5.86
N LEU A 81 7.73 -10.60 -6.74
CA LEU A 81 7.80 -10.07 -8.10
C LEU A 81 6.58 -9.21 -8.44
N CYS A 82 6.85 -8.07 -9.05
CA CYS A 82 5.81 -7.25 -9.68
C CYS A 82 5.43 -7.82 -11.05
N GLY A 83 4.15 -7.75 -11.37
CA GLY A 83 3.64 -8.09 -12.69
C GLY A 83 4.19 -7.19 -13.79
N SER A 84 4.07 -7.63 -15.04
CA SER A 84 4.54 -6.89 -16.22
C SER A 84 3.49 -5.93 -16.81
N SER A 85 2.22 -6.13 -16.47
CA SER A 85 1.10 -5.35 -17.03
C SER A 85 0.73 -4.19 -16.10
N TRP A 86 1.31 -3.03 -16.36
CA TRP A 86 1.08 -1.81 -15.59
C TRP A 86 -0.16 -1.07 -16.06
N VAL A 87 -0.96 -0.61 -15.11
CA VAL A 87 -2.15 0.22 -15.31
C VAL A 87 -1.87 1.60 -14.73
N MET A 88 -2.20 2.66 -15.47
CA MET A 88 -2.16 4.02 -14.94
C MET A 88 -3.38 4.25 -14.07
N GLU A 89 -3.15 4.55 -12.79
CA GLU A 89 -4.18 4.80 -11.76
C GLU A 89 -4.65 6.27 -11.78
N GLY A 90 -3.77 7.17 -12.19
CA GLY A 90 -4.09 8.61 -12.32
C GLY A 90 -2.87 9.49 -12.38
N THR A 91 -3.13 10.80 -12.33
CA THR A 91 -2.12 11.85 -12.36
C THR A 91 -2.32 12.84 -11.22
N THR A 92 -1.23 13.49 -10.77
CA THR A 92 -1.26 14.50 -9.72
C THR A 92 -0.08 15.46 -9.86
N VAL A 93 -0.24 16.68 -9.36
CA VAL A 93 0.87 17.64 -9.22
C VAL A 93 1.48 17.61 -7.80
N SER A 94 0.82 16.92 -6.87
CA SER A 94 1.29 16.74 -5.50
C SER A 94 2.17 15.51 -5.40
N PRO A 95 3.20 15.47 -4.52
CA PRO A 95 4.04 14.30 -4.32
C PRO A 95 3.34 13.21 -3.47
N GLU A 96 2.04 13.08 -3.65
CA GLU A 96 1.19 12.11 -2.97
C GLU A 96 -0.03 11.73 -3.83
N PHE A 97 -0.54 10.52 -3.65
CA PHE A 97 -1.72 10.04 -4.38
C PHE A 97 -2.42 8.92 -3.63
N LEU A 98 -3.76 8.93 -3.65
CA LEU A 98 -4.58 7.84 -3.11
C LEU A 98 -5.06 6.94 -4.25
N VAL A 99 -4.52 5.75 -4.35
CA VAL A 99 -5.04 4.71 -5.24
C VAL A 99 -6.23 4.05 -4.56
N GLY A 100 -7.43 4.28 -5.07
CA GLY A 100 -8.69 3.79 -4.52
C GLY A 100 -9.27 2.60 -5.28
N SER A 101 -10.44 2.12 -4.82
CA SER A 101 -11.20 1.03 -5.46
C SER A 101 -10.44 -0.31 -5.58
N LEU A 102 -9.43 -0.51 -4.76
CA LEU A 102 -8.66 -1.73 -4.68
C LEU A 102 -9.43 -2.84 -3.95
N THR A 103 -9.02 -4.08 -4.15
CA THR A 103 -9.55 -5.23 -3.41
C THR A 103 -8.68 -5.48 -2.18
N ASN A 104 -9.29 -5.50 -0.97
CA ASN A 104 -8.58 -5.85 0.25
C ASN A 104 -8.01 -7.27 0.15
N GLY A 105 -6.79 -7.47 0.65
CA GLY A 105 -6.08 -8.74 0.60
C GLY A 105 -5.46 -9.08 -0.76
N LEU A 106 -5.60 -8.23 -1.78
CA LEU A 106 -4.97 -8.45 -3.08
C LEU A 106 -3.70 -7.60 -3.21
N PRO A 107 -2.51 -8.22 -3.13
CA PRO A 107 -1.25 -7.51 -3.19
C PRO A 107 -1.02 -6.79 -4.52
N ARG A 108 -0.48 -5.60 -4.47
CA ARG A 108 -0.20 -4.75 -5.63
C ARG A 108 1.21 -4.18 -5.58
N CYS A 109 1.79 -3.95 -6.76
CA CYS A 109 3.00 -3.13 -6.94
C CYS A 109 2.61 -1.76 -7.45
N PHE A 110 3.34 -0.73 -7.01
CA PHE A 110 3.16 0.66 -7.40
C PHE A 110 4.47 1.26 -7.90
N ALA A 111 4.35 2.20 -8.81
CA ALA A 111 5.44 3.03 -9.31
C ALA A 111 4.90 4.40 -9.70
N VAL A 112 5.76 5.40 -9.68
CA VAL A 112 5.45 6.78 -10.07
C VAL A 112 6.51 7.27 -11.03
N SER A 113 6.10 7.96 -12.10
CA SER A 113 6.98 8.73 -12.98
C SER A 113 6.61 10.21 -12.95
N ALA A 114 7.48 11.07 -13.42
CA ALA A 114 7.22 12.47 -13.66
C ALA A 114 7.13 12.74 -15.16
N LEU A 115 6.20 13.61 -15.57
CA LEU A 115 6.06 14.06 -16.94
C LEU A 115 6.50 15.52 -17.07
N SER A 116 7.26 15.84 -18.11
CA SER A 116 7.65 17.21 -18.44
C SER A 116 6.55 17.93 -19.21
N VAL A 117 6.68 19.25 -19.35
CA VAL A 117 5.78 20.09 -20.17
C VAL A 117 5.86 19.76 -21.69
N ASP A 118 6.93 19.08 -22.10
CA ASP A 118 7.14 18.60 -23.48
C ASP A 118 6.71 17.11 -23.66
N ASP A 119 5.88 16.58 -22.74
CA ASP A 119 5.37 15.20 -22.73
C ASP A 119 6.46 14.11 -22.66
N HIS A 120 7.62 14.42 -22.06
CA HIS A 120 8.66 13.43 -21.81
C HIS A 120 8.51 12.82 -20.42
N GLU A 121 8.25 11.52 -20.38
CA GLU A 121 8.14 10.76 -19.15
C GLU A 121 9.52 10.35 -18.64
N SER A 122 9.77 10.56 -17.33
CA SER A 122 10.95 10.07 -16.64
C SER A 122 10.95 8.55 -16.50
N ASP A 123 12.06 7.98 -16.06
CA ASP A 123 12.03 6.64 -15.48
C ASP A 123 11.06 6.57 -14.30
N ARG A 124 10.62 5.36 -13.97
CA ARG A 124 9.77 5.12 -12.80
C ARG A 124 10.59 5.16 -11.51
N SER A 125 9.94 5.54 -10.42
CA SER A 125 10.46 5.40 -9.07
C SER A 125 10.88 3.95 -8.77
N PRO A 126 11.66 3.71 -7.70
CA PRO A 126 11.77 2.38 -7.12
C PRO A 126 10.39 1.79 -6.87
N LEU A 127 10.24 0.49 -7.14
CA LEU A 127 8.95 -0.21 -7.00
C LEU A 127 8.56 -0.33 -5.53
N ARG A 128 7.26 -0.20 -5.26
CA ARG A 128 6.70 -0.36 -3.93
C ARG A 128 5.52 -1.34 -3.98
N ASN A 129 5.58 -2.40 -3.17
CA ASN A 129 4.45 -3.31 -2.99
C ASN A 129 3.64 -2.94 -1.75
N ASP A 130 2.35 -3.20 -1.78
CA ASP A 130 1.43 -3.03 -0.66
C ASP A 130 0.17 -3.87 -0.86
N THR A 131 -0.47 -4.25 0.26
CA THR A 131 -1.73 -4.99 0.25
C THR A 131 -2.81 -4.15 0.95
N PRO A 132 -3.83 -3.67 0.23
CA PRO A 132 -4.96 -2.95 0.83
C PRO A 132 -5.64 -3.80 1.90
N ARG A 133 -6.05 -3.18 3.00
CA ARG A 133 -6.69 -3.88 4.12
C ARG A 133 -7.80 -3.03 4.74
N PRO A 134 -8.87 -3.65 5.29
CA PRO A 134 -9.89 -2.91 6.02
C PRO A 134 -9.30 -2.33 7.31
N ASP A 135 -9.65 -1.10 7.61
CA ASP A 135 -9.33 -0.39 8.85
C ASP A 135 -10.49 0.50 9.28
N ALA A 136 -10.52 0.83 10.56
CA ALA A 136 -11.38 1.89 11.08
C ALA A 136 -10.74 2.57 12.30
N ARG A 137 -11.20 3.77 12.58
CA ARG A 137 -10.69 4.65 13.62
C ARG A 137 -11.76 4.97 14.66
N ASN A 138 -11.32 5.27 15.88
CA ASN A 138 -12.18 5.74 16.97
C ASN A 138 -13.31 4.77 17.36
N VAL A 139 -13.07 3.48 17.31
CA VAL A 139 -14.02 2.47 17.79
C VAL A 139 -14.00 2.41 19.30
N VAL A 140 -15.18 2.46 19.93
CA VAL A 140 -15.30 2.42 21.39
C VAL A 140 -15.67 1.00 21.85
N ILE A 141 -14.91 0.47 22.81
CA ILE A 141 -15.18 -0.82 23.46
C ILE A 141 -15.31 -0.57 24.96
N PHE A 142 -16.38 -1.06 25.59
CA PHE A 142 -16.63 -0.93 27.00
C PHE A 142 -16.14 -2.16 27.79
N SER A 143 -15.83 -1.98 29.06
CA SER A 143 -15.50 -3.13 29.92
C SER A 143 -16.73 -4.00 30.23
N THR A 144 -16.48 -5.28 30.44
CA THR A 144 -17.53 -6.31 30.64
C THR A 144 -18.39 -6.07 31.88
N ASP A 145 -17.93 -5.29 32.84
CA ASP A 145 -18.60 -4.98 34.12
C ASP A 145 -19.46 -3.71 34.07
N THR A 146 -19.74 -3.18 32.89
CA THR A 146 -20.58 -1.99 32.72
C THR A 146 -21.96 -2.33 32.17
N LEU A 147 -22.90 -1.38 32.26
CA LEU A 147 -24.22 -1.49 31.62
C LEU A 147 -24.12 -1.59 30.08
N ALA A 148 -23.01 -1.15 29.52
CA ALA A 148 -22.69 -1.29 28.10
C ALA A 148 -21.96 -2.61 27.75
N GLY A 149 -22.06 -3.65 28.57
CA GLY A 149 -21.42 -4.95 28.36
C GLY A 149 -21.78 -5.64 27.02
N GLN A 150 -22.85 -5.19 26.35
CA GLN A 150 -23.17 -5.63 24.97
C GLN A 150 -22.19 -5.10 23.92
N GLN A 151 -21.32 -4.15 24.26
CA GLN A 151 -20.28 -3.58 23.40
C GLN A 151 -18.89 -3.82 24.02
N SER A 152 -18.70 -4.96 24.67
CA SER A 152 -17.47 -5.28 25.40
C SER A 152 -16.56 -6.25 24.67
N GLY A 153 -16.99 -6.79 23.53
CA GLY A 153 -16.22 -7.67 22.68
C GLY A 153 -15.97 -7.06 21.30
N PHE A 154 -14.86 -7.47 20.71
CA PHE A 154 -14.47 -7.08 19.36
C PHE A 154 -14.08 -8.29 18.52
N ARG A 155 -14.49 -8.29 17.27
CA ARG A 155 -14.10 -9.30 16.29
C ARG A 155 -13.64 -8.65 15.00
N PHE A 156 -12.45 -9.01 14.52
CA PHE A 156 -11.88 -8.45 13.30
C PHE A 156 -12.70 -8.87 12.08
N TRP A 157 -13.06 -10.15 11.99
CA TRP A 157 -13.85 -10.70 10.88
C TRP A 157 -14.73 -11.86 11.34
N LEU A 158 -15.96 -11.87 10.86
CA LEU A 158 -16.92 -12.97 11.02
C LEU A 158 -17.48 -13.32 9.64
N ASP A 159 -17.13 -14.48 9.11
CA ASP A 159 -17.79 -15.06 7.94
C ASP A 159 -19.22 -15.46 8.32
N ALA A 160 -20.16 -14.51 8.18
CA ALA A 160 -21.53 -14.69 8.63
C ALA A 160 -22.36 -15.52 7.65
N ASN A 161 -22.00 -15.52 6.37
CA ASN A 161 -22.69 -16.22 5.31
C ASN A 161 -22.00 -17.56 4.90
N GLY A 162 -20.82 -17.85 5.43
CA GLY A 162 -20.07 -19.09 5.21
C GLY A 162 -19.44 -19.21 3.81
N ASN A 163 -19.23 -18.07 3.11
CA ASN A 163 -18.68 -18.09 1.76
C ASN A 163 -17.13 -18.05 1.73
N GLY A 164 -16.48 -17.86 2.88
CA GLY A 164 -15.03 -17.76 3.02
C GLY A 164 -14.42 -16.46 2.46
N GLN A 165 -15.26 -15.50 2.09
CA GLN A 165 -14.83 -14.19 1.58
C GLN A 165 -15.13 -13.10 2.62
N VAL A 166 -14.38 -12.01 2.55
CA VAL A 166 -14.57 -10.88 3.46
C VAL A 166 -15.59 -9.92 2.85
N ASP A 167 -16.79 -9.88 3.43
CA ASP A 167 -17.88 -9.05 2.97
C ASP A 167 -18.07 -7.79 3.83
N VAL A 168 -18.75 -6.79 3.23
CA VAL A 168 -19.15 -5.58 3.95
C VAL A 168 -20.13 -5.94 5.08
N GLY A 169 -19.84 -5.48 6.30
CA GLY A 169 -20.65 -5.78 7.48
C GLY A 169 -20.16 -6.97 8.30
N GLU A 170 -19.12 -7.68 7.84
CA GLU A 170 -18.48 -8.79 8.55
C GLU A 170 -17.20 -8.38 9.30
N LEU A 171 -16.78 -7.14 9.14
CA LEU A 171 -15.51 -6.61 9.64
C LEU A 171 -15.69 -5.65 10.82
N GLY A 172 -14.77 -5.73 11.79
CA GLY A 172 -14.70 -4.78 12.91
C GLY A 172 -15.95 -4.79 13.78
N LEU A 173 -16.47 -5.95 14.08
CA LEU A 173 -17.75 -6.12 14.80
C LEU A 173 -17.55 -5.88 16.30
N VAL A 174 -18.34 -4.97 16.84
CA VAL A 174 -18.46 -4.74 18.28
C VAL A 174 -19.69 -5.47 18.78
N GLY A 175 -19.53 -6.30 19.81
CA GLY A 175 -20.60 -7.14 20.30
C GLY A 175 -20.49 -7.46 21.79
N SER A 176 -21.38 -8.34 22.25
CA SER A 176 -21.41 -8.80 23.63
C SER A 176 -20.28 -9.78 23.92
N SER A 177 -19.62 -9.61 25.06
CA SER A 177 -18.66 -10.57 25.59
C SER A 177 -19.30 -11.93 25.93
N ALA A 178 -20.61 -11.98 26.13
CA ALA A 178 -21.33 -13.21 26.52
C ALA A 178 -21.38 -14.26 25.41
N THR A 179 -21.14 -13.88 24.15
CA THR A 179 -21.21 -14.82 23.01
C THR A 179 -20.02 -15.78 22.95
N GLY A 180 -18.89 -15.48 23.59
CA GLY A 180 -17.65 -16.26 23.46
C GLY A 180 -17.01 -16.22 22.06
N ALA A 181 -17.59 -15.46 21.13
CA ALA A 181 -17.22 -15.46 19.71
C ALA A 181 -16.27 -14.34 19.31
N ASN A 182 -15.92 -13.44 20.23
CA ASN A 182 -15.07 -12.29 19.95
C ASN A 182 -13.58 -12.69 19.86
N ASP A 183 -12.80 -11.96 19.11
CA ASP A 183 -11.35 -12.13 19.11
C ASP A 183 -10.76 -11.66 20.44
N PHE A 184 -11.26 -10.55 20.98
CA PHE A 184 -10.97 -10.15 22.35
C PHE A 184 -12.15 -9.46 23.01
N ILE A 185 -12.08 -9.38 24.32
CA ILE A 185 -12.98 -8.60 25.18
C ILE A 185 -12.18 -7.59 26.00
N LEU A 186 -12.84 -6.51 26.43
CA LEU A 186 -12.29 -5.56 27.38
C LEU A 186 -12.72 -5.93 28.78
N THR A 187 -11.78 -6.37 29.62
CA THR A 187 -12.02 -6.68 31.03
C THR A 187 -11.44 -5.60 31.94
N ARG A 188 -11.95 -5.47 33.16
CA ARG A 188 -11.43 -4.55 34.17
C ARG A 188 -11.11 -5.29 35.45
N ASN A 189 -10.03 -4.89 36.09
CA ASN A 189 -9.68 -5.31 37.44
C ASN A 189 -9.12 -4.12 38.23
N GLY A 190 -8.63 -4.37 39.45
CA GLY A 190 -8.08 -3.30 40.33
C GLY A 190 -6.85 -2.57 39.75
N SER A 191 -6.22 -3.10 38.72
CA SER A 191 -5.06 -2.51 38.04
C SER A 191 -5.39 -1.78 36.73
N GLY A 192 -6.65 -1.79 36.29
CA GLY A 192 -7.07 -1.07 35.09
C GLY A 192 -7.84 -1.92 34.08
N LEU A 193 -7.80 -1.51 32.81
CA LEU A 193 -8.44 -2.17 31.68
C LEU A 193 -7.48 -3.11 30.96
N TRP A 194 -8.00 -4.25 30.53
CA TRP A 194 -7.24 -5.33 29.91
C TRP A 194 -7.90 -5.81 28.62
N LEU A 195 -7.11 -5.93 27.57
CA LEU A 195 -7.48 -6.65 26.36
C LEU A 195 -7.26 -8.14 26.63
N THR A 196 -8.32 -8.92 26.52
CA THR A 196 -8.31 -10.36 26.85
C THR A 196 -8.76 -11.16 25.63
N PRO A 197 -7.88 -11.97 24.98
CA PRO A 197 -8.28 -12.89 23.95
C PRO A 197 -9.43 -13.79 24.43
N GLN A 198 -10.46 -13.97 23.61
CA GLN A 198 -11.66 -14.70 24.07
C GLN A 198 -11.85 -16.03 23.35
N ARG A 199 -11.95 -16.03 22.02
CA ARG A 199 -12.18 -17.29 21.32
C ARG A 199 -10.90 -18.12 21.19
N THR A 200 -11.07 -19.44 21.12
CA THR A 200 -9.96 -20.38 20.92
C THR A 200 -9.20 -20.05 19.63
N GLY A 201 -7.87 -20.14 19.70
CA GLY A 201 -6.99 -19.86 18.56
C GLY A 201 -6.64 -18.39 18.37
N VAL A 202 -7.14 -17.48 19.23
CA VAL A 202 -6.71 -16.08 19.24
C VAL A 202 -5.60 -15.90 20.24
N THR A 203 -4.52 -15.27 19.79
CA THR A 203 -3.38 -14.85 20.59
C THR A 203 -3.02 -13.43 20.25
N MET A 204 -2.37 -12.71 21.14
CA MET A 204 -1.96 -11.32 20.93
C MET A 204 -0.61 -11.02 21.57
N GLN A 205 -0.02 -9.92 21.14
CA GLN A 205 1.16 -9.34 21.77
C GLN A 205 1.16 -7.82 21.65
N VAL A 206 1.92 -7.17 22.50
CA VAL A 206 2.21 -5.74 22.37
C VAL A 206 3.17 -5.53 21.21
N TYR A 207 2.87 -4.57 20.36
CA TYR A 207 3.74 -4.17 19.25
C TYR A 207 4.70 -3.07 19.69
N GLY A 208 5.93 -3.47 19.93
CA GLY A 208 6.95 -2.55 20.45
C GLY A 208 6.76 -2.22 21.95
N SER A 209 7.76 -1.57 22.55
CA SER A 209 7.75 -1.16 23.95
C SER A 209 7.49 0.33 24.16
N THR A 210 7.34 1.09 23.07
CA THR A 210 7.14 2.55 23.08
C THR A 210 5.81 2.92 22.46
N PRO A 211 5.18 4.04 22.86
CA PRO A 211 3.99 4.52 22.16
C PRO A 211 4.21 4.69 20.67
N ILE A 212 3.23 4.27 19.87
CA ILE A 212 3.23 4.44 18.40
C ILE A 212 2.40 5.67 18.01
N ALA A 213 2.86 6.38 16.97
CA ALA A 213 2.20 7.62 16.53
C ALA A 213 0.83 7.35 15.91
N ASP A 214 0.74 6.30 15.10
CA ASP A 214 -0.47 5.91 14.37
C ASP A 214 -0.53 4.39 14.18
N LEU A 215 -1.72 3.88 13.79
CA LEU A 215 -1.90 2.47 13.47
C LEU A 215 -0.98 2.02 12.31
N THR A 216 -0.66 2.91 11.39
CA THR A 216 0.25 2.64 10.27
C THR A 216 1.70 2.38 10.68
N SER A 217 2.05 2.63 11.95
CA SER A 217 3.34 2.26 12.51
C SER A 217 3.49 0.74 12.72
N ILE A 218 2.38 -0.02 12.67
CA ILE A 218 2.39 -1.49 12.78
C ILE A 218 2.51 -2.07 11.38
N ASP A 219 3.74 -2.30 10.92
CA ASP A 219 4.05 -2.70 9.54
C ASP A 219 3.93 -4.21 9.30
N LEU A 220 4.52 -5.02 10.15
CA LEU A 220 4.52 -6.48 10.01
C LEU A 220 4.05 -7.15 11.31
N ALA A 221 3.29 -8.22 11.17
CA ALA A 221 2.99 -9.11 12.27
C ALA A 221 4.28 -9.85 12.69
N PRO A 222 4.70 -9.78 13.95
CA PRO A 222 5.87 -10.52 14.43
C PRO A 222 5.68 -12.05 14.29
N ASP A 223 6.77 -12.78 14.06
CA ASP A 223 6.73 -14.24 13.88
C ASP A 223 6.41 -15.01 15.18
N SER A 224 6.74 -14.44 16.33
CA SER A 224 6.65 -15.09 17.64
C SER A 224 6.28 -14.12 18.76
N GLY A 225 6.13 -14.62 19.99
CA GLY A 225 5.84 -13.79 21.17
C GLY A 225 4.36 -13.64 21.47
N TYR A 226 3.49 -14.33 20.76
CA TYR A 226 2.04 -14.27 20.98
C TYR A 226 1.62 -15.08 22.22
N SER A 227 0.66 -14.54 22.98
CA SER A 227 0.08 -15.14 24.16
C SER A 227 -1.45 -15.09 24.12
N ALA A 228 -2.11 -16.11 24.67
CA ALA A 228 -3.55 -16.09 24.94
C ALA A 228 -3.89 -15.37 26.24
N GLY A 229 -2.90 -14.87 26.98
CA GLY A 229 -3.09 -14.12 28.21
C GLY A 229 -3.59 -12.70 27.98
N ALA A 230 -4.27 -12.15 28.99
CA ALA A 230 -4.70 -10.75 28.98
C ALA A 230 -3.50 -9.80 29.04
N THR A 231 -3.62 -8.67 28.35
CA THR A 231 -2.61 -7.60 28.32
C THR A 231 -3.24 -6.26 28.67
N THR A 232 -2.57 -5.44 29.47
CA THR A 232 -3.08 -4.11 29.85
C THR A 232 -3.31 -3.24 28.64
N ALA A 233 -4.45 -2.57 28.57
CA ALA A 233 -4.75 -1.57 27.56
C ALA A 233 -4.03 -0.25 27.93
N VAL A 234 -3.01 0.11 27.17
CA VAL A 234 -2.18 1.31 27.40
C VAL A 234 -2.40 2.32 26.28
N PRO A 235 -2.65 3.60 26.61
CA PRO A 235 -2.84 4.62 25.58
C PRO A 235 -1.63 4.71 24.65
N LEU A 236 -1.90 4.88 23.35
CA LEU A 236 -0.93 5.00 22.26
C LEU A 236 -0.08 3.76 22.01
N TRP A 237 -0.41 2.62 22.63
CA TRP A 237 0.27 1.36 22.32
C TRP A 237 -0.42 0.61 21.21
N GLY A 238 0.40 -0.09 20.41
CA GLY A 238 -0.02 -1.02 19.38
C GLY A 238 -0.09 -2.45 19.89
N TYR A 239 -1.01 -3.23 19.37
CA TYR A 239 -1.17 -4.65 19.65
C TYR A 239 -1.38 -5.40 18.34
N VAL A 240 -0.78 -6.56 18.22
CA VAL A 240 -0.99 -7.45 17.07
C VAL A 240 -1.67 -8.70 17.54
N PHE A 241 -2.73 -9.06 16.85
CA PHE A 241 -3.50 -10.28 17.04
C PHE A 241 -3.15 -11.29 15.97
N ARG A 242 -3.01 -12.53 16.37
CA ARG A 242 -2.87 -13.67 15.49
C ARG A 242 -4.01 -14.64 15.76
N MET A 243 -4.81 -14.90 14.74
CA MET A 243 -5.96 -15.79 14.76
C MET A 243 -5.64 -17.05 13.98
N THR A 244 -5.96 -18.22 14.54
CA THR A 244 -5.82 -19.49 13.83
C THR A 244 -6.96 -19.62 12.82
N GLY A 245 -6.60 -19.64 11.51
CA GLY A 245 -7.50 -19.99 10.42
C GLY A 245 -7.48 -21.50 10.13
N MET A 246 -8.10 -21.92 9.04
CA MET A 246 -8.11 -23.35 8.65
C MET A 246 -6.72 -23.84 8.20
N THR A 247 -6.00 -23.05 7.45
CA THR A 247 -4.70 -23.42 6.88
C THR A 247 -3.58 -22.47 7.33
N PHE A 248 -3.88 -21.18 7.38
CA PHE A 248 -2.92 -20.13 7.71
C PHE A 248 -3.41 -19.29 8.87
N TYR A 249 -2.49 -18.59 9.51
CA TYR A 249 -2.84 -17.55 10.47
C TYR A 249 -3.44 -16.34 9.75
N GLN A 250 -4.30 -15.64 10.44
CA GLN A 250 -4.81 -14.32 10.07
C GLN A 250 -4.30 -13.31 11.08
N TYR A 251 -4.09 -12.07 10.65
CA TYR A 251 -3.51 -11.04 11.49
C TYR A 251 -4.39 -9.79 11.54
N GLY A 252 -4.47 -9.22 12.74
CA GLY A 252 -5.12 -7.93 12.98
C GLY A 252 -4.21 -7.03 13.79
N ALA A 253 -4.29 -5.74 13.55
CA ALA A 253 -3.59 -4.73 14.32
C ALA A 253 -4.58 -3.84 15.06
N LEU A 254 -4.19 -3.37 16.23
CA LEU A 254 -4.97 -2.48 17.06
C LEU A 254 -4.06 -1.44 17.68
N ARG A 255 -4.50 -0.18 17.72
CA ARG A 255 -3.89 0.89 18.51
C ARG A 255 -4.90 1.44 19.49
N VAL A 256 -4.60 1.41 20.78
CA VAL A 256 -5.41 2.08 21.79
C VAL A 256 -5.12 3.57 21.72
N THR A 257 -6.11 4.40 21.37
CA THR A 257 -5.96 5.85 21.25
C THR A 257 -6.26 6.56 22.57
N ALA A 258 -7.21 6.03 23.34
CA ALA A 258 -7.55 6.56 24.65
C ALA A 258 -8.05 5.45 25.59
N VAL A 259 -7.84 5.65 26.89
CA VAL A 259 -8.33 4.78 27.97
C VAL A 259 -9.15 5.63 28.92
N GLY A 260 -10.45 5.31 29.03
CA GLY A 260 -11.37 5.91 30.01
C GLY A 260 -11.51 5.04 31.27
N PRO A 261 -12.40 5.40 32.19
CA PRO A 261 -12.58 4.63 33.42
C PRO A 261 -13.14 3.22 33.19
N ASN A 262 -13.90 3.02 32.13
CA ASN A 262 -14.58 1.74 31.81
C ASN A 262 -14.67 1.47 30.30
N TYR A 263 -13.89 2.16 29.48
CA TYR A 263 -13.85 1.97 28.03
C TYR A 263 -12.46 2.27 27.47
N VAL A 264 -12.22 1.78 26.27
CA VAL A 264 -11.10 2.20 25.42
C VAL A 264 -11.63 2.73 24.11
N ILE A 265 -10.89 3.66 23.53
CA ILE A 265 -11.06 4.06 22.12
C ILE A 265 -9.88 3.48 21.36
N LEU A 266 -10.15 2.84 20.24
CA LEU A 266 -9.12 2.16 19.48
C LEU A 266 -9.28 2.36 17.97
N ASP A 267 -8.15 2.30 17.31
CA ASP A 267 -8.06 2.12 15.85
C ASP A 267 -7.72 0.66 15.57
N TRP A 268 -8.24 0.09 14.48
CA TRP A 268 -7.94 -1.28 14.13
C TRP A 268 -7.75 -1.45 12.63
N SER A 269 -7.05 -2.51 12.25
CA SER A 269 -6.94 -2.99 10.88
C SER A 269 -6.85 -4.51 10.86
N TYR A 270 -7.22 -5.12 9.74
CA TYR A 270 -7.23 -6.55 9.55
C TYR A 270 -6.65 -6.93 8.20
N GLN A 271 -5.73 -7.91 8.16
CA GLN A 271 -5.21 -8.46 6.91
C GLN A 271 -6.16 -9.54 6.41
N THR A 272 -6.77 -9.31 5.24
CA THR A 272 -7.75 -10.21 4.64
C THR A 272 -7.13 -11.36 3.85
N ASP A 273 -5.85 -11.24 3.50
CA ASP A 273 -5.06 -12.30 2.85
C ASP A 273 -4.47 -13.22 3.92
N ALA A 274 -4.97 -14.46 4.00
CA ALA A 274 -4.58 -15.41 5.04
C ALA A 274 -3.13 -15.85 4.87
N GLY A 275 -2.36 -15.79 5.96
CA GLY A 275 -0.92 -16.09 5.95
C GLY A 275 -0.04 -14.87 5.67
N ASN A 276 -0.60 -13.78 5.17
CA ASN A 276 0.14 -12.56 4.90
C ASN A 276 0.40 -11.76 6.21
N PRO A 277 1.66 -11.60 6.65
CA PRO A 277 1.97 -10.85 7.85
C PRO A 277 2.00 -9.33 7.64
N GLU A 278 1.88 -8.83 6.41
CA GLU A 278 1.91 -7.39 6.12
C GLU A 278 0.68 -6.71 6.72
N LEU A 279 0.93 -5.84 7.68
CA LEU A 279 -0.10 -4.99 8.28
C LEU A 279 0.00 -3.56 7.76
N VAL A 280 1.20 -3.06 7.57
CA VAL A 280 1.61 -1.94 6.70
C VAL A 280 2.97 -2.33 6.13
N PRO A 281 3.27 -2.20 4.84
CA PRO A 281 4.57 -2.56 4.31
C PRO A 281 5.68 -1.81 5.02
N GLY A 282 6.59 -2.56 5.59
CA GLY A 282 7.77 -2.02 6.25
C GLY A 282 8.59 -1.17 5.30
N LYS A 283 9.11 -0.07 5.77
CA LYS A 283 10.21 0.64 5.12
C LYS A 283 11.40 -0.32 5.08
N ARG A 284 11.68 -0.93 3.94
CA ARG A 284 12.93 -1.61 3.68
C ARG A 284 13.98 -0.64 3.18
#